data_6d861e57e8929a7c276f94b9bc76ba1e
#
_entry.id   6d861e57e8929a7c276f94b9bc76ba1e
#
_cell.length_a   1.000
_cell.length_b   1.000
_cell.length_c   1.000
_cell.angle_alpha   90.00
_cell.angle_beta   90.00
_cell.angle_gamma   90.00
#
_symmetry.space_group_name_H-M   'P 1'
#
loop_
_entity.id
_entity.type
_entity.pdbx_description
1 polymer ?
#
loop_
_entity_poly.entity_id
_entity_poly.type
_entity_poly.pdbx_seq_one_letter_code
_entity_poly.pdbx_strand_id
1 'polypeptide(L)'
;FKSKAFRRAVSGTAVGANIQNLSQARLSNHECRIPSIEVQHRIADILSAYDNLIENNQKQIKLLEEAAQRLYKEWFVDLRFPGHENTKIVDGVPEGWIKEEIAKIIKKFHRTKQIVASEYKDEGSIPIVDQSREFVAGYTNDLEARVDFGIPIIVFGDHTRIVKLIQFPFAKGADGTQLIISDCLEMPQRLLYCSIMNVDLSNYHY
;
A
#
# COMPACT_ATOMS: atom_id res chain seq x y z
N PHE A 1 -13.70 -1.99 -22.04
CA PHE A 1 -13.72 -3.35 -21.49
C PHE A 1 -14.12 -3.40 -20.00
N LYS A 2 -13.92 -2.33 -19.21
CA LYS A 2 -14.27 -2.29 -17.77
C LYS A 2 -15.76 -1.99 -17.50
N SER A 3 -16.57 -1.56 -18.48
CA SER A 3 -17.97 -1.22 -18.24
C SER A 3 -18.81 -2.43 -17.82
N LYS A 4 -19.78 -2.21 -16.91
CA LYS A 4 -20.70 -3.27 -16.47
C LYS A 4 -21.49 -3.88 -17.65
N ALA A 5 -21.87 -3.06 -18.65
CA ALA A 5 -22.57 -3.51 -19.85
C ALA A 5 -21.70 -4.47 -20.69
N PHE A 6 -20.43 -4.11 -20.95
CA PHE A 6 -19.48 -4.96 -21.66
C PHE A 6 -19.25 -6.28 -20.91
N ARG A 7 -18.96 -6.22 -19.60
CA ARG A 7 -18.75 -7.43 -18.79
C ARG A 7 -19.97 -8.37 -18.84
N ARG A 8 -21.19 -7.86 -18.75
CA ARG A 8 -22.42 -8.67 -18.86
C ARG A 8 -22.56 -9.31 -20.24
N ALA A 9 -22.32 -8.56 -21.31
CA ALA A 9 -22.41 -9.06 -22.69
C ALA A 9 -21.40 -10.19 -22.93
N VAL A 10 -20.16 -10.02 -22.41
CA VAL A 10 -19.08 -11.01 -22.57
C VAL A 10 -19.30 -12.25 -21.69
N SER A 11 -19.70 -12.08 -20.43
CA SER A 11 -19.98 -13.20 -19.52
C SER A 11 -21.09 -14.12 -20.03
N GLY A 12 -22.10 -13.58 -20.73
CA GLY A 12 -23.17 -14.39 -21.32
C GLY A 12 -22.73 -15.21 -22.54
N THR A 13 -21.58 -14.90 -23.15
CA THR A 13 -21.04 -15.58 -24.33
C THR A 13 -19.81 -16.45 -24.04
N ALA A 14 -19.32 -16.43 -22.81
CA ALA A 14 -18.15 -17.21 -22.41
C ALA A 14 -18.51 -18.70 -22.26
N VAL A 15 -17.71 -19.60 -22.81
CA VAL A 15 -17.90 -21.05 -22.75
C VAL A 15 -16.76 -21.68 -21.94
N GLY A 16 -17.11 -22.53 -20.99
CA GLY A 16 -16.16 -23.27 -20.13
C GLY A 16 -16.70 -23.38 -18.70
N ALA A 17 -16.61 -24.57 -18.11
CA ALA A 17 -17.14 -24.83 -16.78
C ALA A 17 -16.29 -24.21 -15.66
N ASN A 18 -14.96 -24.12 -15.84
CA ASN A 18 -14.00 -23.64 -14.83
C ASN A 18 -13.17 -22.42 -15.25
N ILE A 19 -12.96 -22.19 -16.55
CA ILE A 19 -12.23 -21.04 -17.07
C ILE A 19 -13.03 -20.44 -18.24
N GLN A 20 -13.52 -19.23 -18.07
CA GLN A 20 -14.24 -18.52 -19.13
C GLN A 20 -13.23 -17.87 -20.08
N ASN A 21 -13.02 -18.44 -21.25
CA ASN A 21 -12.15 -17.89 -22.28
C ASN A 21 -12.91 -16.93 -23.21
N LEU A 22 -12.42 -15.72 -23.33
CA LEU A 22 -12.86 -14.73 -24.31
C LEU A 22 -11.94 -14.80 -25.54
N SER A 23 -12.38 -15.44 -26.62
CA SER A 23 -11.62 -15.47 -27.87
C SER A 23 -11.63 -14.11 -28.57
N GLN A 24 -10.60 -13.85 -29.38
CA GLN A 24 -10.51 -12.64 -30.20
C GLN A 24 -11.73 -12.48 -31.13
N ALA A 25 -12.21 -13.56 -31.72
CA ALA A 25 -13.41 -13.56 -32.57
C ALA A 25 -14.67 -13.09 -31.84
N ARG A 26 -14.85 -13.47 -30.58
CA ARG A 26 -15.98 -13.04 -29.75
C ARG A 26 -15.86 -11.55 -29.35
N LEU A 27 -14.63 -11.12 -29.06
CA LEU A 27 -14.35 -9.72 -28.77
C LEU A 27 -14.65 -8.84 -29.99
N SER A 28 -14.27 -9.27 -31.18
CA SER A 28 -14.47 -8.55 -32.45
C SER A 28 -15.95 -8.39 -32.83
N ASN A 29 -16.82 -9.28 -32.36
CA ASN A 29 -18.26 -9.21 -32.62
C ASN A 29 -19.01 -8.28 -31.65
N HIS A 30 -18.31 -7.63 -30.72
CA HIS A 30 -18.95 -6.71 -29.79
C HIS A 30 -19.17 -5.34 -30.44
N GLU A 31 -20.44 -4.95 -30.58
CA GLU A 31 -20.80 -3.64 -31.10
C GLU A 31 -20.65 -2.55 -30.04
N CYS A 32 -20.03 -1.44 -30.41
CA CYS A 32 -19.92 -0.25 -29.56
C CYS A 32 -20.31 1.01 -30.31
N ARG A 33 -20.89 1.97 -29.60
CA ARG A 33 -21.19 3.30 -30.17
C ARG A 33 -19.91 4.11 -30.25
N ILE A 34 -19.58 4.61 -31.42
CA ILE A 34 -18.40 5.43 -31.68
C ILE A 34 -18.87 6.86 -31.95
N PRO A 35 -18.50 7.86 -31.14
CA PRO A 35 -18.82 9.27 -31.39
C PRO A 35 -17.99 9.82 -32.55
N SER A 36 -18.22 11.08 -32.94
CA SER A 36 -17.41 11.75 -33.95
C SER A 36 -15.94 11.81 -33.53
N ILE A 37 -15.03 11.89 -34.50
CA ILE A 37 -13.58 11.89 -34.22
C ILE A 37 -13.15 13.04 -33.30
N GLU A 38 -13.75 14.22 -33.43
CA GLU A 38 -13.50 15.37 -32.57
C GLU A 38 -13.86 15.08 -31.10
N VAL A 39 -15.01 14.41 -30.88
CA VAL A 39 -15.44 14.01 -29.55
C VAL A 39 -14.53 12.91 -28.98
N GLN A 40 -14.07 11.98 -29.83
CA GLN A 40 -13.08 10.96 -29.43
C GLN A 40 -11.78 11.60 -28.97
N HIS A 41 -11.22 12.54 -29.73
CA HIS A 41 -10.01 13.27 -29.34
C HIS A 41 -10.19 14.01 -28.02
N ARG A 42 -11.29 14.74 -27.85
CA ARG A 42 -11.57 15.47 -26.61
C ARG A 42 -11.67 14.54 -25.40
N ILE A 43 -12.34 13.39 -25.55
CA ILE A 43 -12.42 12.37 -24.48
C ILE A 43 -11.02 11.82 -24.18
N ALA A 44 -10.23 11.48 -25.20
CA ALA A 44 -8.89 10.96 -25.03
C ALA A 44 -7.97 11.96 -24.33
N ASP A 45 -8.01 13.24 -24.72
CA ASP A 45 -7.20 14.30 -24.10
C ASP A 45 -7.51 14.46 -22.60
N ILE A 46 -8.80 14.48 -22.26
CA ILE A 46 -9.23 14.58 -20.86
C ILE A 46 -8.75 13.36 -20.07
N LEU A 47 -8.98 12.14 -20.56
CA LEU A 47 -8.60 10.93 -19.86
C LEU A 47 -7.08 10.80 -19.74
N SER A 48 -6.33 11.12 -20.79
CA SER A 48 -4.87 11.09 -20.78
C SER A 48 -4.28 12.09 -19.79
N ALA A 49 -4.93 13.23 -19.55
CA ALA A 49 -4.48 14.18 -18.52
C ALA A 49 -4.54 13.55 -17.12
N TYR A 50 -5.59 12.78 -16.79
CA TYR A 50 -5.66 12.06 -15.53
C TYR A 50 -4.67 10.90 -15.45
N ASP A 51 -4.52 10.12 -16.53
CA ASP A 51 -3.55 9.02 -16.56
C ASP A 51 -2.12 9.54 -16.37
N ASN A 52 -1.75 10.63 -17.05
CA ASN A 52 -0.46 11.29 -16.89
C ASN A 52 -0.22 11.82 -15.46
N LEU A 53 -1.27 12.38 -14.82
CA LEU A 53 -1.20 12.85 -13.45
C LEU A 53 -0.98 11.68 -12.48
N ILE A 54 -1.70 10.57 -12.66
CA ILE A 54 -1.55 9.36 -11.85
C ILE A 54 -0.12 8.81 -12.00
N GLU A 55 0.36 8.67 -13.23
CA GLU A 55 1.71 8.16 -13.50
C GLU A 55 2.79 9.06 -12.88
N ASN A 56 2.66 10.38 -13.04
CA ASN A 56 3.60 11.34 -12.46
C ASN A 56 3.61 11.26 -10.93
N ASN A 57 2.44 11.20 -10.29
CA ASN A 57 2.35 11.08 -8.84
C ASN A 57 2.96 9.76 -8.34
N GLN A 58 2.73 8.65 -9.04
CA GLN A 58 3.33 7.36 -8.69
C GLN A 58 4.86 7.40 -8.79
N LYS A 59 5.41 8.03 -9.84
CA LYS A 59 6.85 8.25 -9.99
C LYS A 59 7.42 9.11 -8.87
N GLN A 60 6.73 10.20 -8.51
CA GLN A 60 7.15 11.08 -7.41
C GLN A 60 7.16 10.33 -6.06
N ILE A 61 6.10 9.58 -5.75
CA ILE A 61 6.03 8.78 -4.53
C ILE A 61 7.23 7.84 -4.46
N LYS A 62 7.48 7.07 -5.53
CA LYS A 62 8.60 6.12 -5.59
C LYS A 62 9.95 6.81 -5.36
N LEU A 63 10.21 7.93 -6.01
CA LEU A 63 11.47 8.67 -5.87
C LEU A 63 11.65 9.22 -4.44
N LEU A 64 10.58 9.71 -3.81
CA LEU A 64 10.62 10.22 -2.43
C LEU A 64 10.83 9.08 -1.43
N GLU A 65 10.21 7.93 -1.64
CA GLU A 65 10.44 6.73 -0.82
C GLU A 65 11.89 6.24 -0.95
N GLU A 66 12.42 6.17 -2.17
CA GLU A 66 13.83 5.81 -2.41
C GLU A 66 14.80 6.80 -1.74
N ALA A 67 14.52 8.10 -1.81
CA ALA A 67 15.33 9.12 -1.16
C ALA A 67 15.31 8.98 0.38
N ALA A 68 14.14 8.74 0.97
CA ALA A 68 14.01 8.50 2.40
C ALA A 68 14.77 7.23 2.85
N GLN A 69 14.69 6.15 2.07
CA GLN A 69 15.40 4.90 2.35
C GLN A 69 16.94 5.07 2.24
N ARG A 70 17.42 5.81 1.23
CA ARG A 70 18.84 6.12 1.10
C ARG A 70 19.35 6.93 2.28
N LEU A 71 18.60 7.96 2.71
CA LEU A 71 18.96 8.78 3.85
C LEU A 71 18.98 7.95 5.15
N TYR A 72 17.97 7.09 5.34
CA TYR A 72 17.95 6.17 6.47
C TYR A 72 19.17 5.26 6.49
N LYS A 73 19.47 4.63 5.33
CA LYS A 73 20.64 3.76 5.21
C LYS A 73 21.93 4.49 5.53
N GLU A 74 22.12 5.68 4.99
CA GLU A 74 23.32 6.48 5.21
C GLU A 74 23.52 6.83 6.69
N TRP A 75 22.44 7.25 7.37
CA TRP A 75 22.55 7.70 8.75
C TRP A 75 22.56 6.55 9.77
N PHE A 76 21.71 5.54 9.59
CA PHE A 76 21.47 4.51 10.61
C PHE A 76 22.12 3.16 10.31
N VAL A 77 22.50 2.90 9.07
CA VAL A 77 23.20 1.66 8.68
C VAL A 77 24.68 1.94 8.43
N ASP A 78 24.98 2.94 7.60
CA ASP A 78 26.35 3.30 7.26
C ASP A 78 26.98 4.27 8.29
N LEU A 79 26.20 4.74 9.28
CA LEU A 79 26.54 5.63 10.38
C LEU A 79 27.17 6.97 9.95
N ARG A 80 26.80 7.47 8.75
CA ARG A 80 27.24 8.75 8.20
C ARG A 80 26.21 9.85 8.43
N PHE A 81 25.77 10.00 9.67
CA PHE A 81 24.86 11.07 10.09
C PHE A 81 25.60 12.39 10.32
N PRO A 82 24.93 13.54 10.35
CA PRO A 82 25.56 14.84 10.64
C PRO A 82 26.31 14.81 11.99
N GLY A 83 27.61 15.09 11.97
CA GLY A 83 28.46 15.08 13.16
C GLY A 83 29.10 13.72 13.48
N HIS A 84 28.95 12.71 12.62
CA HIS A 84 29.52 11.37 12.83
C HIS A 84 31.06 11.39 12.96
N GLU A 85 31.75 12.35 12.34
CA GLU A 85 33.21 12.48 12.39
C GLU A 85 33.71 12.75 13.82
N ASN A 86 32.87 13.36 14.66
CA ASN A 86 33.20 13.69 16.05
C ASN A 86 32.53 12.75 17.06
N THR A 87 31.80 11.75 16.61
CA THR A 87 31.07 10.81 17.46
C THR A 87 31.83 9.50 17.57
N LYS A 88 32.10 9.06 18.80
CA LYS A 88 32.77 7.76 19.04
C LYS A 88 31.76 6.62 18.72
N ILE A 89 32.29 5.55 18.17
CA ILE A 89 31.56 4.30 18.01
C ILE A 89 31.96 3.36 19.17
N VAL A 90 30.95 2.94 19.94
CA VAL A 90 31.09 2.03 21.08
C VAL A 90 30.20 0.81 20.82
N ASP A 91 30.78 -0.39 20.82
CA ASP A 91 30.07 -1.64 20.54
C ASP A 91 29.26 -1.65 19.24
N GLY A 92 29.77 -0.94 18.22
CA GLY A 92 29.15 -0.87 16.89
C GLY A 92 27.97 0.10 16.78
N VAL A 93 27.74 0.96 17.79
CA VAL A 93 26.76 2.03 17.77
C VAL A 93 27.40 3.37 18.15
N PRO A 94 26.92 4.50 17.61
CA PRO A 94 27.37 5.83 18.03
C PRO A 94 27.13 6.07 19.52
N GLU A 95 28.05 6.77 20.16
CA GLU A 95 27.93 7.16 21.57
C GLU A 95 26.61 7.94 21.79
N GLY A 96 25.82 7.53 22.79
CA GLY A 96 24.50 8.08 23.08
C GLY A 96 23.36 7.39 22.35
N TRP A 97 23.63 6.47 21.41
CA TRP A 97 22.59 5.64 20.81
C TRP A 97 22.38 4.37 21.63
N ILE A 98 21.16 3.88 21.62
CA ILE A 98 20.78 2.61 22.26
C ILE A 98 20.35 1.59 21.22
N LYS A 99 20.67 0.33 21.48
CA LYS A 99 20.17 -0.81 20.71
C LYS A 99 19.02 -1.43 21.47
N GLU A 100 17.85 -1.45 20.85
CA GLU A 100 16.66 -1.97 21.54
C GLU A 100 15.86 -2.90 20.62
N GLU A 101 15.16 -3.86 21.20
CA GLU A 101 14.27 -4.76 20.48
C GLU A 101 13.02 -4.01 20.02
N ILE A 102 12.58 -4.22 18.77
CA ILE A 102 11.36 -3.63 18.23
C ILE A 102 10.14 -3.93 19.11
N ALA A 103 10.09 -5.13 19.72
CA ALA A 103 9.00 -5.53 20.61
C ALA A 103 8.79 -4.60 21.82
N LYS A 104 9.85 -3.87 22.25
CA LYS A 104 9.76 -2.89 23.34
C LYS A 104 9.42 -1.48 22.85
N ILE A 105 9.57 -1.24 21.56
CA ILE A 105 9.34 0.07 20.92
C ILE A 105 7.90 0.18 20.43
N ILE A 106 7.26 -0.94 20.08
CA ILE A 106 5.94 -0.94 19.46
C ILE A 106 4.82 -1.07 20.51
N LYS A 107 3.74 -0.34 20.26
CA LYS A 107 2.52 -0.42 21.06
C LYS A 107 1.77 -1.72 20.77
N LYS A 108 1.37 -2.41 21.83
CA LYS A 108 0.44 -3.55 21.71
C LYS A 108 -0.97 -3.02 21.47
N PHE A 109 -1.58 -3.43 20.35
CA PHE A 109 -2.97 -3.09 20.05
C PHE A 109 -3.96 -4.09 20.66
N HIS A 110 -5.07 -3.57 21.15
CA HIS A 110 -6.27 -4.38 21.28
C HIS A 110 -6.78 -4.72 19.87
N ARG A 111 -7.46 -5.87 19.72
CA ARG A 111 -7.98 -6.29 18.43
C ARG A 111 -8.91 -5.22 17.84
N THR A 112 -8.57 -4.69 16.69
CA THR A 112 -9.46 -3.86 15.87
C THR A 112 -10.41 -4.78 15.09
N LYS A 113 -11.65 -4.33 14.86
CA LYS A 113 -12.58 -5.03 13.96
C LYS A 113 -11.94 -5.15 12.58
N GLN A 114 -12.05 -6.32 12.00
CA GLN A 114 -11.44 -6.67 10.73
C GLN A 114 -12.53 -6.95 9.71
N ILE A 115 -12.34 -6.50 8.48
CA ILE A 115 -13.25 -6.76 7.36
C ILE A 115 -12.69 -7.94 6.56
N VAL A 116 -13.49 -8.98 6.37
CA VAL A 116 -13.10 -10.15 5.57
C VAL A 116 -13.16 -9.82 4.06
N ALA A 117 -12.30 -10.46 3.28
CA ALA A 117 -12.15 -10.13 1.85
C ALA A 117 -13.45 -10.25 1.03
N SER A 118 -14.36 -11.15 1.42
CA SER A 118 -15.66 -11.31 0.77
C SER A 118 -16.64 -10.12 0.98
N GLU A 119 -16.35 -9.26 1.96
CA GLU A 119 -17.16 -8.08 2.29
C GLU A 119 -16.60 -6.77 1.69
N TYR A 120 -15.48 -6.84 0.97
CA TYR A 120 -14.92 -5.67 0.29
C TYR A 120 -15.86 -5.19 -0.80
N LYS A 121 -16.06 -3.87 -0.86
CA LYS A 121 -16.88 -3.19 -1.86
C LYS A 121 -15.99 -2.38 -2.79
N ASP A 122 -16.48 -2.15 -4.00
CA ASP A 122 -15.80 -1.26 -4.97
C ASP A 122 -15.87 0.22 -4.53
N GLU A 123 -16.88 0.58 -3.67
CA GLU A 123 -17.11 1.94 -3.19
C GLU A 123 -17.58 1.92 -1.73
N GLY A 124 -17.22 2.95 -0.97
CA GLY A 124 -17.61 3.11 0.44
C GLY A 124 -16.96 4.32 1.09
N SER A 125 -17.38 4.63 2.32
CA SER A 125 -16.88 5.79 3.07
C SER A 125 -15.52 5.57 3.73
N ILE A 126 -15.11 4.31 3.94
CA ILE A 126 -13.87 3.96 4.61
C ILE A 126 -13.07 3.03 3.69
N PRO A 127 -11.84 3.42 3.27
CA PRO A 127 -10.96 2.55 2.52
C PRO A 127 -10.48 1.38 3.40
N ILE A 128 -10.36 0.20 2.80
CA ILE A 128 -9.82 -0.99 3.45
C ILE A 128 -8.36 -1.16 3.04
N VAL A 129 -7.49 -1.33 4.04
CA VAL A 129 -6.07 -1.62 3.85
C VAL A 129 -5.76 -3.00 4.41
N ASP A 130 -5.14 -3.82 3.58
CA ASP A 130 -4.74 -5.18 3.91
C ASP A 130 -3.29 -5.47 3.49
N GLN A 131 -2.88 -6.73 3.55
CA GLN A 131 -1.54 -7.18 3.19
C GLN A 131 -1.31 -7.34 1.66
N SER A 132 -2.28 -7.02 0.80
CA SER A 132 -2.13 -7.09 -0.66
C SER A 132 -1.17 -6.01 -1.19
N ARG A 133 -0.81 -6.10 -2.47
CA ARG A 133 0.02 -5.07 -3.14
C ARG A 133 -0.75 -3.78 -3.40
N GLU A 134 -2.07 -3.85 -3.45
CA GLU A 134 -2.92 -2.68 -3.64
C GLU A 134 -2.84 -1.77 -2.40
N PHE A 135 -2.66 -0.46 -2.60
CA PHE A 135 -2.59 0.49 -1.49
C PHE A 135 -3.92 0.56 -0.72
N VAL A 136 -5.04 0.50 -1.44
CA VAL A 136 -6.40 0.33 -0.94
C VAL A 136 -6.99 -0.91 -1.60
N ALA A 137 -7.36 -1.91 -0.81
CA ALA A 137 -7.85 -3.20 -1.30
C ALA A 137 -9.37 -3.19 -1.60
N GLY A 138 -10.09 -2.21 -1.09
CA GLY A 138 -11.54 -2.04 -1.25
C GLY A 138 -12.09 -1.02 -0.28
N TYR A 139 -13.40 -1.02 -0.08
CA TYR A 139 -14.09 -0.07 0.78
C TYR A 139 -15.13 -0.75 1.66
N THR A 140 -15.47 -0.09 2.78
CA THR A 140 -16.58 -0.48 3.66
C THR A 140 -17.34 0.76 4.15
N ASN A 141 -18.57 0.55 4.62
CA ASN A 141 -19.35 1.56 5.35
C ASN A 141 -19.48 1.21 6.84
N ASP A 142 -18.75 0.22 7.32
CA ASP A 142 -18.77 -0.20 8.71
C ASP A 142 -17.90 0.76 9.56
N LEU A 143 -18.55 1.68 10.25
CA LEU A 143 -17.92 2.69 11.09
C LEU A 143 -17.18 2.09 12.30
N GLU A 144 -17.60 0.91 12.79
CA GLU A 144 -16.94 0.24 13.91
C GLU A 144 -15.56 -0.32 13.53
N ALA A 145 -15.35 -0.59 12.24
CA ALA A 145 -14.06 -1.05 11.73
C ALA A 145 -13.06 0.08 11.47
N ARG A 146 -13.47 1.35 11.68
CA ARG A 146 -12.62 2.51 11.42
C ARG A 146 -11.43 2.56 12.38
N VAL A 147 -10.24 2.57 11.83
CA VAL A 147 -8.97 2.78 12.51
C VAL A 147 -8.52 4.21 12.25
N ASP A 148 -8.43 5.00 13.32
CA ASP A 148 -8.00 6.41 13.25
C ASP A 148 -7.37 6.80 14.58
N PHE A 149 -6.07 7.00 14.62
CA PHE A 149 -5.32 7.37 15.82
C PHE A 149 -4.73 8.78 15.73
N GLY A 150 -5.06 9.54 14.68
CA GLY A 150 -4.51 10.87 14.43
C GLY A 150 -3.01 10.89 14.10
N ILE A 151 -2.39 9.72 13.94
CA ILE A 151 -0.98 9.55 13.55
C ILE A 151 -0.87 8.52 12.41
N PRO A 152 0.21 8.56 11.62
CA PRO A 152 0.45 7.52 10.63
C PRO A 152 0.53 6.12 11.26
N ILE A 153 0.00 5.13 10.57
CA ILE A 153 0.02 3.72 11.01
C ILE A 153 0.80 2.89 10.01
N ILE A 154 1.72 2.06 10.50
CA ILE A 154 2.38 1.08 9.66
C ILE A 154 1.48 -0.16 9.59
N VAL A 155 1.16 -0.55 8.37
CA VAL A 155 0.46 -1.81 8.07
C VAL A 155 1.50 -2.79 7.54
N PHE A 156 1.60 -3.94 8.18
CA PHE A 156 2.52 -5.02 7.83
C PHE A 156 1.75 -6.29 7.49
N GLY A 157 2.07 -6.88 6.34
CA GLY A 157 1.55 -8.17 5.93
C GLY A 157 2.45 -9.31 6.38
N ASP A 158 1.98 -10.17 7.30
CA ASP A 158 2.77 -11.25 7.84
C ASP A 158 3.11 -12.34 6.81
N HIS A 159 2.24 -12.61 5.84
CA HIS A 159 2.50 -13.55 4.76
C HIS A 159 3.17 -12.91 3.54
N THR A 160 2.80 -11.67 3.21
CA THR A 160 3.29 -10.98 2.00
C THR A 160 4.55 -10.18 2.23
N ARG A 161 4.86 -9.83 3.49
CA ARG A 161 5.94 -8.93 3.92
C ARG A 161 5.82 -7.52 3.34
N ILE A 162 4.64 -7.17 2.86
CA ILE A 162 4.35 -5.83 2.36
C ILE A 162 4.21 -4.89 3.54
N VAL A 163 4.88 -3.75 3.46
CA VAL A 163 4.82 -2.69 4.47
C VAL A 163 4.23 -1.44 3.83
N LYS A 164 3.22 -0.85 4.48
CA LYS A 164 2.58 0.38 4.03
C LYS A 164 2.56 1.39 5.18
N LEU A 165 2.75 2.67 4.88
CA LEU A 165 2.55 3.76 5.84
C LEU A 165 1.25 4.49 5.51
N ILE A 166 0.22 4.31 6.33
CA ILE A 166 -1.11 4.85 6.10
C ILE A 166 -1.31 6.12 6.94
N GLN A 167 -1.70 7.22 6.27
CA GLN A 167 -1.84 8.54 6.87
C GLN A 167 -3.29 9.06 6.87
N PHE A 168 -4.25 8.19 6.61
CA PHE A 168 -5.69 8.49 6.58
C PHE A 168 -6.47 7.43 7.36
N PRO A 169 -7.70 7.74 7.81
CA PRO A 169 -8.56 6.75 8.45
C PRO A 169 -8.90 5.60 7.49
N PHE A 170 -8.79 4.36 7.97
CA PHE A 170 -9.03 3.17 7.16
C PHE A 170 -9.68 2.06 8.00
N ALA A 171 -10.14 1.00 7.35
CA ALA A 171 -10.52 -0.24 8.00
C ALA A 171 -9.44 -1.31 7.75
N LYS A 172 -9.12 -2.08 8.79
CA LYS A 172 -8.20 -3.20 8.67
C LYS A 172 -8.84 -4.32 7.87
N GLY A 173 -8.18 -4.73 6.80
CA GLY A 173 -8.62 -5.87 5.97
C GLY A 173 -8.19 -7.22 6.53
N ALA A 174 -8.44 -8.24 5.72
CA ALA A 174 -8.29 -9.67 5.94
C ALA A 174 -7.11 -10.15 6.80
N ASP A 175 -7.10 -11.45 7.07
CA ASP A 175 -6.10 -12.13 7.91
C ASP A 175 -4.66 -11.80 7.51
N GLY A 176 -3.75 -11.85 8.50
CA GLY A 176 -2.34 -11.57 8.28
C GLY A 176 -1.99 -10.07 8.19
N THR A 177 -2.95 -9.16 8.39
CA THR A 177 -2.69 -7.72 8.41
C THR A 177 -2.38 -7.27 9.84
N GLN A 178 -1.16 -6.81 10.08
CA GLN A 178 -0.71 -6.31 11.38
C GLN A 178 -0.62 -4.79 11.37
N LEU A 179 -1.03 -4.16 12.48
CA LEU A 179 -0.90 -2.72 12.68
C LEU A 179 0.26 -2.46 13.65
N ILE A 180 1.17 -1.56 13.28
CA ILE A 180 2.36 -1.25 14.07
C ILE A 180 2.38 0.26 14.33
N ILE A 181 2.44 0.63 15.61
CA ILE A 181 2.64 2.01 16.07
C ILE A 181 3.81 2.03 17.04
N SER A 182 4.64 3.07 16.93
CA SER A 182 5.68 3.34 17.91
C SER A 182 5.07 3.82 19.23
N ASP A 183 5.55 3.27 20.34
CA ASP A 183 5.26 3.73 21.72
C ASP A 183 6.49 4.42 22.34
N CYS A 184 7.48 4.78 21.52
CA CYS A 184 8.74 5.36 21.93
C CYS A 184 8.93 6.74 21.28
N LEU A 185 9.20 7.76 22.10
CA LEU A 185 9.40 9.12 21.61
C LEU A 185 10.65 9.25 20.74
N GLU A 186 11.69 8.51 21.07
CA GLU A 186 12.97 8.47 20.36
C GLU A 186 12.89 7.74 19.02
N MET A 187 11.80 6.99 18.80
CA MET A 187 11.53 6.29 17.55
C MET A 187 10.23 6.81 16.91
N PRO A 188 10.25 7.98 16.25
CA PRO A 188 9.07 8.49 15.55
C PRO A 188 8.53 7.48 14.53
N GLN A 189 7.22 7.47 14.32
CA GLN A 189 6.52 6.49 13.46
C GLN A 189 7.13 6.34 12.06
N ARG A 190 7.55 7.44 11.44
CA ARG A 190 8.19 7.42 10.11
C ARG A 190 9.59 6.82 10.14
N LEU A 191 10.33 7.02 11.23
CA LEU A 191 11.64 6.39 11.41
C LEU A 191 11.49 4.87 11.60
N LEU A 192 10.52 4.44 12.41
CA LEU A 192 10.17 3.03 12.56
C LEU A 192 9.77 2.39 11.22
N TYR A 193 8.98 3.10 10.39
CA TYR A 193 8.65 2.63 9.04
C TYR A 193 9.92 2.40 8.19
N CYS A 194 10.83 3.38 8.16
CA CYS A 194 12.10 3.24 7.43
C CYS A 194 12.96 2.09 7.98
N SER A 195 12.97 1.90 9.31
CA SER A 195 13.67 0.79 9.95
C SER A 195 13.14 -0.56 9.48
N ILE A 196 11.81 -0.75 9.52
CA ILE A 196 11.16 -1.99 9.09
C ILE A 196 11.42 -2.28 7.60
N MET A 197 11.36 -1.25 6.76
CA MET A 197 11.65 -1.36 5.33
C MET A 197 13.09 -1.77 5.02
N ASN A 198 14.04 -1.53 5.93
CA ASN A 198 15.44 -1.91 5.77
C ASN A 198 15.80 -3.27 6.39
N VAL A 199 14.85 -3.95 7.05
CA VAL A 199 15.06 -5.30 7.58
C VAL A 199 14.98 -6.30 6.42
N ASP A 200 16.02 -7.13 6.27
CA ASP A 200 15.96 -8.26 5.34
C ASP A 200 15.12 -9.40 5.95
N LEU A 201 13.91 -9.52 5.46
CA LEU A 201 12.96 -10.56 5.87
C LEU A 201 13.02 -11.82 4.97
N SER A 202 13.96 -11.90 4.04
CA SER A 202 14.04 -13.00 3.05
C SER A 202 14.31 -14.37 3.68
N ASN A 203 14.99 -14.40 4.81
CA ASN A 203 15.42 -15.62 5.50
C ASN A 203 14.40 -16.18 6.51
N TYR A 204 13.28 -15.48 6.74
CA TYR A 204 12.24 -15.96 7.64
C TYR A 204 11.18 -16.73 6.83
N HIS A 205 11.36 -18.04 6.70
CA HIS A 205 10.36 -18.97 6.16
C HIS A 205 9.55 -19.53 7.33
N TYR A 206 8.23 -19.42 7.26
CA TYR A 206 7.30 -20.16 8.11
C TYR A 206 6.89 -21.46 7.42
#